data_dcbadbc546dc764e664d2d312aa50ed0
#
_entry.id   dcbadbc546dc764e664d2d312aa50ed0
#
_cell.length_a   1.000
_cell.length_b   1.000
_cell.length_c   1.000
_cell.angle_alpha   90.00
_cell.angle_beta   90.00
_cell.angle_gamma   90.00
#
_symmetry.space_group_name_H-M   'P 1'
#
loop_
_entity.id
_entity.type
_entity.pdbx_description
1 polymer ?
#
loop_
_entity_poly.entity_id
_entity_poly.type
_entity_poly.pdbx_seq_one_letter_code
_entity_poly.pdbx_strand_id
1 'polypeptide(L)'
;MTQPTSRPTTLSPVVADEAARSARLPESTDSGARAGTAASTSEATESPRASLSARAQPGSVTASVLAALEQSGVPSPTSTPMGRAPRPRRPDGPQRRYRDQARRLVDTRALDRKAWLSIRQSGIGSSDAAAAVGLNPYKSPLELWLEKTGRQPETTDPAPEAQLTSPLHWGQVLEPLVAEHYARHTGHRVQRVNAILQHVEHPWMLANLDREIVGNDAVQILECKTAGLHGARLWKSGVPEYVQLQVMHQLAVTGQQAADVAVLLGGHELQIHRIKRDEAMIAQLIALERQFWDCVERDTPPPADGSESADQALRSLFPQDDGETVDFSHDVGLSQAFVDLQRVRQTLEDAKKEELRLKHRLQQAMGTATLATFPSGSLSWKQTAPVKRLDTRALQKDHPGLCADYLKTHPGSRRFVVRR
;
A
#
# COMPACT_ATOMS: atom_id res chain seq x y z
N MET A 1 -29.48 55.33 28.30
CA MET A 1 -28.57 56.37 27.89
C MET A 1 -27.39 55.78 27.17
N THR A 2 -27.47 55.95 25.88
CA THR A 2 -26.40 56.18 24.86
C THR A 2 -25.37 55.07 24.60
N GLN A 3 -25.63 54.38 23.52
CA GLN A 3 -24.61 53.75 22.64
C GLN A 3 -23.69 54.81 22.04
N PRO A 4 -22.52 54.41 21.55
CA PRO A 4 -22.22 54.79 20.19
C PRO A 4 -21.82 53.60 19.26
N THR A 5 -22.38 53.70 18.10
CA THR A 5 -22.16 53.07 16.82
C THR A 5 -20.72 53.27 16.31
N SER A 6 -20.08 52.27 15.71
CA SER A 6 -19.00 52.48 14.77
C SER A 6 -19.15 51.53 13.56
N ARG A 7 -19.03 52.13 12.39
CA ARG A 7 -19.25 51.64 11.03
C ARG A 7 -18.16 50.66 10.55
N PRO A 8 -18.43 49.86 9.55
CA PRO A 8 -17.46 48.99 8.90
C PRO A 8 -16.62 49.71 7.85
N THR A 9 -15.36 49.45 7.81
CA THR A 9 -14.40 49.97 6.82
C THR A 9 -14.31 48.96 5.67
N THR A 10 -14.71 49.41 4.51
CA THR A 10 -14.56 48.77 3.19
C THR A 10 -13.10 48.83 2.76
N LEU A 11 -12.52 47.72 2.35
CA LEU A 11 -11.28 47.65 1.57
C LEU A 11 -11.59 47.17 0.16
N SER A 12 -11.30 48.06 -0.79
CA SER A 12 -11.34 47.79 -2.23
C SER A 12 -10.15 46.96 -2.70
N PRO A 13 -10.29 46.25 -3.88
CA PRO A 13 -9.26 45.40 -4.41
C PRO A 13 -8.24 46.20 -5.23
N VAL A 14 -6.97 45.83 -5.08
CA VAL A 14 -5.88 46.28 -5.97
C VAL A 14 -5.66 45.19 -7.01
N VAL A 15 -5.92 45.50 -8.24
CA VAL A 15 -5.55 44.81 -9.47
C VAL A 15 -4.08 45.15 -9.73
N ALA A 16 -3.25 44.12 -9.99
CA ALA A 16 -1.98 44.31 -10.66
C ALA A 16 -1.78 43.23 -11.70
N ASP A 17 -1.88 43.67 -12.90
CA ASP A 17 -1.55 43.06 -14.16
C ASP A 17 -0.08 43.31 -14.46
N GLU A 18 0.71 42.29 -14.79
CA GLU A 18 1.98 42.45 -15.52
C GLU A 18 2.41 41.13 -16.17
N ALA A 19 2.05 40.99 -17.41
CA ALA A 19 2.95 41.02 -18.58
C ALA A 19 3.80 39.77 -18.84
N ALA A 20 3.37 39.11 -19.87
CA ALA A 20 4.08 38.11 -20.65
C ALA A 20 5.44 38.66 -21.18
N ARG A 21 6.48 37.85 -21.08
CA ARG A 21 7.64 37.92 -21.98
C ARG A 21 8.09 36.54 -22.47
N SER A 22 7.85 36.38 -23.74
CA SER A 22 8.42 35.43 -24.69
C SER A 22 9.95 35.36 -24.59
N ALA A 23 10.52 34.13 -24.55
CA ALA A 23 11.91 33.89 -24.94
C ALA A 23 11.95 32.68 -25.86
N ARG A 24 12.39 32.94 -27.08
CA ARG A 24 12.60 32.01 -28.20
C ARG A 24 13.81 31.13 -27.94
N LEU A 25 13.70 29.87 -28.36
CA LEU A 25 14.80 28.93 -28.57
C LEU A 25 15.47 29.25 -29.93
N PRO A 26 16.78 29.04 -30.08
CA PRO A 26 17.41 29.02 -31.40
C PRO A 26 17.45 27.59 -31.95
N GLU A 27 17.07 27.48 -33.20
CA GLU A 27 17.30 26.34 -34.09
C GLU A 27 18.80 26.24 -34.40
N SER A 28 19.31 25.02 -34.52
CA SER A 28 20.56 24.75 -35.26
C SER A 28 20.38 23.55 -36.18
N THR A 29 20.60 23.84 -37.41
CA THR A 29 20.63 23.11 -38.65
C THR A 29 21.68 21.98 -38.69
N ASP A 30 21.27 20.84 -39.22
CA ASP A 30 21.59 20.13 -40.44
C ASP A 30 23.09 19.80 -40.77
N SER A 31 23.28 18.54 -41.05
CA SER A 31 24.02 17.88 -42.15
C SER A 31 24.43 16.46 -41.72
N GLY A 32 24.11 15.35 -42.35
CA GLY A 32 24.16 14.98 -43.74
C GLY A 32 25.14 13.82 -43.91
N ALA A 33 24.70 12.77 -44.59
CA ALA A 33 25.42 11.76 -45.37
C ALA A 33 25.42 10.30 -44.85
N ARG A 34 24.58 9.49 -45.49
CA ARG A 34 24.87 8.41 -46.50
C ARG A 34 25.56 7.15 -45.98
N ALA A 35 24.80 6.07 -45.94
CA ALA A 35 24.71 4.96 -46.93
C ALA A 35 25.81 3.88 -46.79
N GLY A 36 25.33 2.65 -46.61
CA GLY A 36 26.13 1.43 -46.73
C GLY A 36 25.24 0.19 -46.65
N THR A 37 24.75 -0.23 -47.82
CA THR A 37 24.09 -1.52 -48.09
C THR A 37 25.07 -2.67 -48.01
N ALA A 38 24.66 -3.81 -47.38
CA ALA A 38 25.05 -5.14 -47.84
C ALA A 38 24.08 -6.19 -47.36
N ALA A 39 23.48 -6.87 -48.28
CA ALA A 39 22.67 -8.09 -48.13
C ALA A 39 23.59 -9.31 -48.02
N SER A 40 23.14 -10.34 -47.29
CA SER A 40 23.15 -11.72 -47.79
C SER A 40 22.62 -12.73 -46.76
N THR A 41 21.63 -13.48 -47.23
CA THR A 41 21.41 -14.94 -47.23
C THR A 41 21.17 -15.69 -45.92
N SER A 42 19.94 -16.17 -45.92
CA SER A 42 19.33 -17.38 -45.38
C SER A 42 20.25 -18.52 -44.91
N GLU A 43 19.92 -19.05 -43.73
CA GLU A 43 19.83 -20.50 -43.54
C GLU A 43 18.84 -20.80 -42.39
N ALA A 44 17.88 -21.66 -42.74
CA ALA A 44 16.91 -22.24 -41.82
C ALA A 44 17.56 -23.37 -41.03
N THR A 45 17.45 -23.36 -39.72
CA THR A 45 17.67 -24.54 -38.90
C THR A 45 16.65 -24.61 -37.76
N GLU A 46 16.15 -25.80 -37.58
CA GLU A 46 15.07 -26.26 -36.75
C GLU A 46 15.12 -25.82 -35.30
N SER A 47 13.92 -25.55 -34.75
CA SER A 47 13.63 -25.34 -33.32
C SER A 47 13.80 -26.61 -32.52
N PRO A 48 14.43 -26.55 -31.33
CA PRO A 48 14.09 -27.44 -30.25
C PRO A 48 13.00 -26.80 -29.38
N ARG A 49 11.94 -27.54 -29.12
CA ARG A 49 10.92 -27.25 -28.11
C ARG A 49 11.58 -26.98 -26.77
N ALA A 50 11.71 -25.71 -26.40
CA ALA A 50 12.08 -25.29 -25.07
C ALA A 50 10.80 -25.23 -24.22
N SER A 51 10.75 -26.04 -23.21
CA SER A 51 9.83 -25.95 -22.09
C SER A 51 9.96 -24.55 -21.45
N LEU A 52 8.93 -23.72 -21.60
CA LEU A 52 8.79 -22.42 -20.97
C LEU A 52 8.55 -22.62 -19.47
N SER A 53 9.59 -22.81 -18.69
CA SER A 53 9.57 -22.33 -17.33
C SER A 53 9.70 -20.81 -17.40
N ALA A 54 8.59 -20.10 -17.30
CA ALA A 54 8.57 -18.64 -17.18
C ALA A 54 9.33 -18.25 -15.92
N ARG A 55 10.63 -17.93 -16.03
CA ARG A 55 11.38 -17.28 -14.98
C ARG A 55 10.75 -15.90 -14.77
N ALA A 56 10.02 -15.74 -13.67
CA ALA A 56 9.47 -14.46 -13.25
C ALA A 56 10.61 -13.43 -13.19
N GLN A 57 10.39 -12.25 -13.77
CA GLN A 57 11.35 -11.16 -13.66
C GLN A 57 11.37 -10.63 -12.23
N PRO A 58 12.55 -10.26 -11.66
CA PRO A 58 12.63 -9.65 -10.34
C PRO A 58 11.77 -8.39 -10.28
N GLY A 59 10.87 -8.31 -9.28
CA GLY A 59 9.94 -7.18 -9.12
C GLY A 59 8.56 -7.38 -9.75
N SER A 60 8.22 -8.57 -10.27
CA SER A 60 6.85 -8.90 -10.66
C SER A 60 6.07 -9.43 -9.44
N VAL A 61 4.75 -9.18 -9.41
CA VAL A 61 3.84 -9.71 -8.35
C VAL A 61 3.98 -11.22 -8.22
N THR A 62 4.11 -11.93 -9.32
CA THR A 62 4.34 -13.39 -9.32
C THR A 62 5.63 -13.76 -8.58
N ALA A 63 6.71 -13.00 -8.73
CA ALA A 63 7.95 -13.24 -8.03
C ALA A 63 7.81 -13.01 -6.51
N SER A 64 7.12 -11.95 -6.10
CA SER A 64 6.87 -11.65 -4.69
C SER A 64 5.98 -12.70 -4.02
N VAL A 65 4.93 -13.16 -4.70
CA VAL A 65 4.06 -14.24 -4.21
C VAL A 65 4.82 -15.55 -4.10
N LEU A 66 5.68 -15.88 -5.06
CA LEU A 66 6.54 -17.06 -5.00
C LEU A 66 7.53 -16.97 -3.82
N ALA A 67 8.16 -15.82 -3.62
CA ALA A 67 9.05 -15.61 -2.48
C ALA A 67 8.31 -15.72 -1.14
N ALA A 68 7.09 -15.22 -1.05
CA ALA A 68 6.24 -15.37 0.14
C ALA A 68 5.88 -16.84 0.40
N LEU A 69 5.60 -17.64 -0.65
CA LEU A 69 5.37 -19.08 -0.53
C LEU A 69 6.61 -19.82 -0.02
N GLU A 70 7.81 -19.51 -0.54
CA GLU A 70 9.05 -20.11 -0.10
C GLU A 70 9.33 -19.82 1.38
N GLN A 71 9.10 -18.59 1.83
CA GLN A 71 9.26 -18.18 3.23
C GLN A 71 8.24 -18.83 4.16
N SER A 72 7.03 -19.10 3.66
CA SER A 72 5.94 -19.67 4.45
C SER A 72 6.00 -21.20 4.57
N GLY A 73 6.87 -21.87 3.81
CA GLY A 73 6.98 -23.33 3.78
C GLY A 73 5.79 -24.04 3.12
N VAL A 74 4.95 -23.32 2.40
CA VAL A 74 3.84 -23.92 1.62
C VAL A 74 4.42 -24.61 0.40
N PRO A 75 4.16 -25.93 0.19
CA PRO A 75 4.55 -26.57 -1.05
C PRO A 75 3.81 -25.93 -2.23
N SER A 76 4.54 -25.62 -3.30
CA SER A 76 3.94 -25.11 -4.54
C SER A 76 2.85 -26.07 -5.02
N PRO A 77 1.66 -25.59 -5.39
CA PRO A 77 0.61 -26.46 -5.87
C PRO A 77 1.09 -27.17 -7.13
N THR A 78 1.18 -28.50 -7.06
CA THR A 78 1.47 -29.35 -8.21
C THR A 78 0.32 -29.19 -9.20
N SER A 79 0.64 -28.84 -10.44
CA SER A 79 -0.33 -28.73 -11.53
C SER A 79 -1.02 -30.07 -11.75
N THR A 80 -2.19 -30.25 -11.17
CA THR A 80 -3.10 -31.34 -11.53
C THR A 80 -3.66 -31.05 -12.91
N PRO A 81 -3.67 -31.98 -13.87
CA PRO A 81 -4.19 -31.73 -15.21
C PRO A 81 -5.69 -31.39 -15.11
N MET A 82 -6.01 -30.18 -15.53
CA MET A 82 -7.38 -29.67 -15.59
C MET A 82 -8.30 -30.60 -16.34
N GLY A 83 -9.32 -31.08 -15.67
CA GLY A 83 -10.48 -31.72 -16.27
C GLY A 83 -11.10 -30.80 -17.33
N ARG A 84 -11.52 -31.40 -18.43
CA ARG A 84 -12.14 -30.82 -19.61
C ARG A 84 -13.01 -29.61 -19.30
N ALA A 85 -12.68 -28.43 -19.89
CA ALA A 85 -13.41 -27.18 -19.75
C ALA A 85 -14.93 -27.36 -19.94
N PRO A 86 -15.79 -26.83 -19.08
CA PRO A 86 -17.24 -26.87 -19.26
C PRO A 86 -17.63 -26.02 -20.47
N ARG A 87 -18.58 -26.54 -21.25
CA ARG A 87 -19.12 -25.87 -22.43
C ARG A 87 -19.75 -24.53 -22.04
N PRO A 88 -19.60 -23.45 -22.85
CA PRO A 88 -20.19 -22.17 -22.57
C PRO A 88 -21.72 -22.26 -22.50
N ARG A 89 -22.28 -21.96 -21.33
CA ARG A 89 -23.72 -21.81 -21.13
C ARG A 89 -24.16 -20.41 -21.60
N ARG A 90 -25.32 -20.32 -22.22
CA ARG A 90 -25.94 -19.04 -22.64
C ARG A 90 -26.08 -18.06 -21.46
N PRO A 91 -25.91 -16.76 -21.70
CA PRO A 91 -26.01 -15.76 -20.66
C PRO A 91 -27.45 -15.58 -20.19
N ASP A 92 -27.74 -16.09 -19.02
CA ASP A 92 -28.93 -15.74 -18.25
C ASP A 92 -28.66 -14.42 -17.50
N GLY A 93 -29.68 -13.56 -17.37
CA GLY A 93 -29.62 -12.18 -16.91
C GLY A 93 -28.78 -11.83 -15.67
N PRO A 94 -28.68 -10.55 -15.29
CA PRO A 94 -27.62 -9.97 -14.43
C PRO A 94 -27.48 -10.55 -13.03
N GLN A 95 -28.44 -11.36 -12.56
CA GLN A 95 -28.37 -11.99 -11.22
C GLN A 95 -27.66 -13.35 -11.16
N ARG A 96 -27.26 -13.94 -12.30
CA ARG A 96 -26.65 -15.27 -12.36
C ARG A 96 -25.12 -15.27 -12.49
N ARG A 97 -24.48 -14.09 -12.68
CA ARG A 97 -23.06 -13.98 -13.05
C ARG A 97 -22.05 -14.50 -12.02
N TYR A 98 -22.40 -14.53 -10.74
CA TYR A 98 -21.48 -14.96 -9.66
C TYR A 98 -21.88 -16.30 -9.03
N ARG A 99 -23.04 -16.90 -9.37
CA ARG A 99 -23.65 -18.01 -8.61
C ARG A 99 -22.81 -19.28 -8.53
N ASP A 100 -21.95 -19.51 -9.50
CA ASP A 100 -21.12 -20.71 -9.51
C ASP A 100 -19.85 -20.57 -8.64
N GLN A 101 -19.42 -19.38 -8.33
CA GLN A 101 -18.16 -19.12 -7.59
C GLN A 101 -18.30 -18.17 -6.38
N ALA A 102 -19.26 -17.26 -6.41
CA ALA A 102 -19.55 -16.38 -5.29
C ALA A 102 -21.04 -16.33 -4.96
N ARG A 103 -21.35 -16.19 -3.68
CA ARG A 103 -22.69 -15.88 -3.18
C ARG A 103 -22.73 -14.48 -2.58
N ARG A 104 -23.87 -13.83 -2.62
CA ARG A 104 -24.09 -12.58 -1.84
C ARG A 104 -24.24 -12.99 -0.38
N LEU A 105 -23.26 -12.57 0.45
CA LEU A 105 -23.32 -12.80 1.88
C LEU A 105 -24.34 -11.85 2.53
N VAL A 106 -24.29 -10.56 2.15
CA VAL A 106 -25.18 -9.53 2.70
C VAL A 106 -25.33 -8.38 1.69
N ASP A 107 -26.50 -7.68 1.78
CA ASP A 107 -26.74 -6.42 1.09
C ASP A 107 -26.18 -5.25 1.93
N THR A 108 -25.31 -4.44 1.35
CA THR A 108 -24.61 -3.38 2.08
C THR A 108 -25.40 -2.07 2.21
N ARG A 109 -26.56 -1.92 1.53
CA ARG A 109 -27.35 -0.67 1.53
C ARG A 109 -27.95 -0.32 2.89
N ALA A 110 -28.26 -1.34 3.67
CA ALA A 110 -28.87 -1.19 5.00
C ALA A 110 -27.88 -1.40 6.18
N LEU A 111 -26.61 -1.63 5.89
CA LEU A 111 -25.59 -1.85 6.92
C LEU A 111 -25.06 -0.52 7.45
N ASP A 112 -25.06 -0.37 8.76
CA ASP A 112 -24.24 0.64 9.42
C ASP A 112 -22.76 0.23 9.39
N ARG A 113 -21.87 1.18 9.75
CA ARG A 113 -20.42 0.95 9.76
C ARG A 113 -20.01 -0.19 10.70
N LYS A 114 -20.65 -0.30 11.87
CA LYS A 114 -20.31 -1.33 12.87
C LYS A 114 -20.67 -2.72 12.38
N ALA A 115 -21.86 -2.90 11.84
CA ALA A 115 -22.30 -4.16 11.25
C ALA A 115 -21.41 -4.54 10.03
N TRP A 116 -21.07 -3.58 9.20
CA TRP A 116 -20.17 -3.80 8.07
C TRP A 116 -18.78 -4.26 8.50
N LEU A 117 -18.18 -3.63 9.52
CA LEU A 117 -16.89 -4.02 10.10
C LEU A 117 -16.96 -5.43 10.70
N SER A 118 -18.02 -5.75 11.46
CA SER A 118 -18.22 -7.08 12.06
C SER A 118 -18.26 -8.18 10.99
N ILE A 119 -18.96 -7.94 9.87
CA ILE A 119 -18.99 -8.92 8.78
C ILE A 119 -17.61 -9.06 8.14
N ARG A 120 -16.87 -7.98 7.98
CA ARG A 120 -15.51 -8.03 7.43
C ARG A 120 -14.51 -8.77 8.33
N GLN A 121 -14.76 -8.87 9.63
CA GLN A 121 -13.95 -9.70 10.55
C GLN A 121 -14.11 -11.20 10.29
N SER A 122 -15.22 -11.64 9.68
CA SER A 122 -15.49 -13.05 9.41
C SER A 122 -14.72 -13.62 8.20
N GLY A 123 -13.83 -12.83 7.58
CA GLY A 123 -13.04 -13.29 6.42
C GLY A 123 -12.01 -12.27 5.96
N ILE A 124 -11.21 -12.66 4.98
CA ILE A 124 -10.24 -11.81 4.29
C ILE A 124 -10.97 -11.06 3.18
N GLY A 125 -11.08 -9.73 3.32
CA GLY A 125 -11.61 -8.88 2.24
C GLY A 125 -10.56 -8.63 1.16
N SER A 126 -10.99 -8.24 -0.03
CA SER A 126 -10.06 -8.00 -1.15
C SER A 126 -8.95 -6.99 -0.80
N SER A 127 -9.29 -5.92 -0.06
CA SER A 127 -8.30 -4.93 0.40
C SER A 127 -7.34 -5.45 1.46
N ASP A 128 -7.65 -6.60 2.07
CA ASP A 128 -6.84 -7.24 3.11
C ASP A 128 -5.88 -8.29 2.51
N ALA A 129 -6.12 -8.73 1.27
CA ALA A 129 -5.38 -9.80 0.60
C ALA A 129 -3.85 -9.59 0.65
N ALA A 130 -3.37 -8.42 0.26
CA ALA A 130 -1.95 -8.10 0.29
C ALA A 130 -1.37 -8.10 1.72
N ALA A 131 -2.14 -7.67 2.72
CA ALA A 131 -1.72 -7.70 4.13
C ALA A 131 -1.67 -9.13 4.68
N ALA A 132 -2.65 -9.96 4.33
CA ALA A 132 -2.69 -11.37 4.74
C ALA A 132 -1.45 -12.16 4.28
N VAL A 133 -0.90 -11.80 3.12
CA VAL A 133 0.28 -12.47 2.54
C VAL A 133 1.60 -11.72 2.78
N GLY A 134 1.61 -10.68 3.62
CA GLY A 134 2.83 -9.93 3.98
C GLY A 134 3.38 -9.02 2.87
N LEU A 135 2.59 -8.68 1.86
CA LEU A 135 2.99 -7.86 0.70
C LEU A 135 2.31 -6.48 0.68
N ASN A 136 1.67 -6.08 1.77
CA ASN A 136 1.12 -4.74 1.89
C ASN A 136 2.13 -3.80 2.55
N PRO A 137 2.50 -2.67 1.90
CA PRO A 137 3.50 -1.75 2.45
C PRO A 137 3.02 -0.94 3.68
N TYR A 138 1.73 -1.01 4.00
CA TYR A 138 1.11 -0.19 5.04
C TYR A 138 0.55 -0.98 6.21
N LYS A 139 0.28 -2.28 6.04
CA LYS A 139 -0.36 -3.14 7.04
C LYS A 139 0.30 -4.51 7.05
N SER A 140 0.81 -4.92 8.20
CA SER A 140 1.41 -6.24 8.41
C SER A 140 0.35 -7.34 8.59
N PRO A 141 0.71 -8.62 8.39
CA PRO A 141 -0.16 -9.74 8.75
C PRO A 141 -0.57 -9.71 10.23
N LEU A 142 0.34 -9.31 11.12
CA LEU A 142 0.07 -9.25 12.56
C LEU A 142 -0.97 -8.16 12.90
N GLU A 143 -0.89 -6.99 12.28
CA GLU A 143 -1.90 -5.94 12.45
C GLU A 143 -3.26 -6.41 11.91
N LEU A 144 -3.28 -7.05 10.74
CA LEU A 144 -4.51 -7.62 10.19
C LEU A 144 -5.10 -8.70 11.09
N TRP A 145 -4.26 -9.54 11.71
CA TRP A 145 -4.71 -10.56 12.65
C TRP A 145 -5.38 -9.93 13.89
N LEU A 146 -4.81 -8.85 14.46
CA LEU A 146 -5.46 -8.11 15.55
C LEU A 146 -6.84 -7.57 15.14
N GLU A 147 -6.96 -7.08 13.90
CA GLU A 147 -8.23 -6.62 13.34
C GLU A 147 -9.26 -7.75 13.23
N LYS A 148 -8.85 -8.90 12.65
CA LYS A 148 -9.74 -10.05 12.46
C LYS A 148 -10.16 -10.73 13.75
N THR A 149 -9.32 -10.69 14.78
CA THR A 149 -9.61 -11.25 16.11
C THR A 149 -10.24 -10.24 17.08
N GLY A 150 -10.53 -9.00 16.62
CA GLY A 150 -11.16 -7.97 17.47
C GLY A 150 -10.25 -7.43 18.57
N ARG A 151 -8.93 -7.59 18.44
CA ARG A 151 -7.92 -7.13 19.41
C ARG A 151 -7.31 -5.78 19.10
N GLN A 152 -7.78 -5.11 18.05
CA GLN A 152 -7.33 -3.73 17.80
C GLN A 152 -7.73 -2.85 18.99
N PRO A 153 -6.83 -1.96 19.46
CA PRO A 153 -7.21 -0.95 20.44
C PRO A 153 -8.41 -0.18 19.91
N GLU A 154 -9.38 0.09 20.80
CA GLU A 154 -10.42 1.06 20.45
C GLU A 154 -9.75 2.38 20.11
N THR A 155 -9.59 2.63 18.82
CA THR A 155 -9.17 3.94 18.35
C THR A 155 -10.31 4.89 18.69
N THR A 156 -10.07 5.83 19.59
CA THR A 156 -10.95 7.00 19.69
C THR A 156 -11.10 7.54 18.28
N ASP A 157 -12.35 7.61 17.81
CA ASP A 157 -12.62 8.17 16.48
C ASP A 157 -11.81 9.47 16.32
N PRO A 158 -11.00 9.59 15.27
CA PRO A 158 -10.23 10.80 15.08
C PRO A 158 -11.19 12.00 15.05
N ALA A 159 -10.76 13.14 15.61
CA ALA A 159 -11.56 14.34 15.61
C ALA A 159 -12.21 14.57 14.23
N PRO A 160 -13.43 15.05 14.14
CA PRO A 160 -14.17 15.19 12.87
C PRO A 160 -13.37 15.89 11.76
N GLU A 161 -12.55 16.87 12.12
CA GLU A 161 -11.65 17.58 11.20
C GLU A 161 -10.53 16.68 10.63
N ALA A 162 -9.97 15.79 11.46
CA ALA A 162 -8.95 14.83 11.03
C ALA A 162 -9.54 13.74 10.12
N GLN A 163 -10.81 13.37 10.32
CA GLN A 163 -11.50 12.44 9.41
C GLN A 163 -11.65 13.04 8.02
N LEU A 164 -12.06 14.31 7.91
CA LEU A 164 -12.27 15.01 6.64
C LEU A 164 -10.98 15.19 5.81
N THR A 165 -9.81 15.14 6.43
CA THR A 165 -8.51 15.28 5.74
C THR A 165 -7.85 13.94 5.45
N SER A 166 -8.45 12.82 5.89
CA SER A 166 -7.84 11.50 5.73
C SER A 166 -7.86 11.02 4.26
N PRO A 167 -6.81 10.32 3.79
CA PRO A 167 -6.80 9.72 2.45
C PRO A 167 -7.98 8.75 2.22
N LEU A 168 -8.42 8.05 3.26
CA LEU A 168 -9.56 7.14 3.20
C LEU A 168 -10.87 7.88 2.90
N HIS A 169 -11.11 9.00 3.57
CA HIS A 169 -12.29 9.84 3.32
C HIS A 169 -12.33 10.34 1.87
N TRP A 170 -11.22 10.90 1.40
CA TRP A 170 -11.12 11.39 0.02
C TRP A 170 -11.24 10.28 -1.01
N GLY A 171 -10.71 9.09 -0.73
CA GLY A 171 -10.92 7.91 -1.55
C GLY A 171 -12.41 7.60 -1.75
N GLN A 172 -13.20 7.59 -0.66
CA GLN A 172 -14.64 7.34 -0.72
C GLN A 172 -15.42 8.46 -1.44
N VAL A 173 -15.05 9.72 -1.23
CA VAL A 173 -15.70 10.88 -1.88
C VAL A 173 -15.43 10.89 -3.39
N LEU A 174 -14.22 10.55 -3.81
CA LEU A 174 -13.81 10.62 -5.22
C LEU A 174 -14.12 9.33 -6.01
N GLU A 175 -14.34 8.20 -5.36
CA GLU A 175 -14.68 6.92 -6.02
C GLU A 175 -15.82 7.05 -7.06
N PRO A 176 -16.97 7.69 -6.75
CA PRO A 176 -18.04 7.86 -7.73
C PRO A 176 -17.62 8.68 -8.97
N LEU A 177 -16.78 9.70 -8.76
CA LEU A 177 -16.27 10.55 -9.84
C LEU A 177 -15.31 9.79 -10.74
N VAL A 178 -14.41 9.00 -10.15
CA VAL A 178 -13.49 8.10 -10.90
C VAL A 178 -14.29 7.12 -11.74
N ALA A 179 -15.32 6.49 -11.18
CA ALA A 179 -16.19 5.57 -11.90
C ALA A 179 -16.97 6.23 -13.05
N GLU A 180 -17.46 7.45 -12.85
CA GLU A 180 -18.16 8.23 -13.88
C GLU A 180 -17.21 8.61 -15.02
N HIS A 181 -16.01 9.11 -14.70
CA HIS A 181 -15.00 9.45 -15.70
C HIS A 181 -14.50 8.22 -16.47
N TYR A 182 -14.33 7.08 -15.79
CA TYR A 182 -14.05 5.82 -16.45
C TYR A 182 -15.13 5.45 -17.47
N ALA A 183 -16.42 5.52 -17.06
CA ALA A 183 -17.53 5.18 -17.94
C ALA A 183 -17.60 6.11 -19.18
N ARG A 184 -17.36 7.42 -19.01
CA ARG A 184 -17.29 8.38 -20.11
C ARG A 184 -16.12 8.12 -21.06
N HIS A 185 -14.96 7.79 -20.51
CA HIS A 185 -13.73 7.56 -21.29
C HIS A 185 -13.79 6.26 -22.10
N THR A 186 -14.35 5.21 -21.52
CA THR A 186 -14.36 3.87 -22.14
C THR A 186 -15.65 3.55 -22.89
N GLY A 187 -16.73 4.29 -22.61
CA GLY A 187 -18.08 3.97 -23.08
C GLY A 187 -18.72 2.77 -22.36
N HIS A 188 -18.04 2.18 -21.35
CA HIS A 188 -18.56 1.05 -20.62
C HIS A 188 -19.65 1.47 -19.63
N ARG A 189 -20.73 0.69 -19.56
CA ARG A 189 -21.75 0.88 -18.53
C ARG A 189 -21.31 0.23 -17.24
N VAL A 190 -21.26 1.02 -16.16
CA VAL A 190 -20.89 0.55 -14.83
C VAL A 190 -22.06 0.63 -13.86
N GLN A 191 -22.12 -0.27 -12.88
CA GLN A 191 -23.12 -0.25 -11.81
C GLN A 191 -22.50 -0.60 -10.47
N ARG A 192 -23.04 -0.04 -9.38
CA ARG A 192 -22.62 -0.36 -8.00
C ARG A 192 -23.00 -1.79 -7.64
N VAL A 193 -22.09 -2.46 -6.94
CA VAL A 193 -22.33 -3.76 -6.31
C VAL A 193 -22.57 -3.55 -4.83
N ASN A 194 -23.84 -3.42 -4.42
CA ASN A 194 -24.22 -3.21 -3.02
C ASN A 194 -24.27 -4.55 -2.28
N ALA A 195 -23.15 -5.27 -2.23
CA ALA A 195 -23.07 -6.58 -1.57
C ALA A 195 -21.64 -6.86 -1.11
N ILE A 196 -21.53 -7.59 -0.01
CA ILE A 196 -20.34 -8.37 0.28
C ILE A 196 -20.53 -9.73 -0.41
N LEU A 197 -19.60 -10.07 -1.28
CA LEU A 197 -19.55 -11.37 -1.97
C LEU A 197 -18.67 -12.31 -1.16
N GLN A 198 -19.02 -13.60 -1.14
CA GLN A 198 -18.28 -14.65 -0.46
C GLN A 198 -17.99 -15.79 -1.44
N HIS A 199 -16.76 -16.26 -1.47
CA HIS A 199 -16.36 -17.41 -2.28
C HIS A 199 -17.12 -18.68 -1.81
N VAL A 200 -17.58 -19.50 -2.75
CA VAL A 200 -18.40 -20.68 -2.42
C VAL A 200 -17.57 -21.78 -1.75
N GLU A 201 -16.37 -22.05 -2.26
CA GLU A 201 -15.48 -23.11 -1.73
C GLU A 201 -14.57 -22.61 -0.59
N HIS A 202 -14.28 -21.30 -0.56
CA HIS A 202 -13.44 -20.66 0.47
C HIS A 202 -14.24 -19.59 1.21
N PRO A 203 -15.12 -19.95 2.19
CA PRO A 203 -16.04 -19.02 2.84
C PRO A 203 -15.35 -17.87 3.59
N TRP A 204 -14.07 -18.01 3.89
CA TRP A 204 -13.23 -16.97 4.49
C TRP A 204 -12.74 -15.91 3.49
N MET A 205 -12.93 -16.12 2.18
CA MET A 205 -12.63 -15.12 1.15
C MET A 205 -13.85 -14.25 0.87
N LEU A 206 -13.72 -12.95 1.08
CA LEU A 206 -14.77 -11.95 0.92
C LEU A 206 -14.35 -10.90 -0.10
N ALA A 207 -15.28 -10.42 -0.92
CA ALA A 207 -15.02 -9.34 -1.86
C ALA A 207 -16.10 -8.25 -1.80
N ASN A 208 -15.66 -7.01 -1.78
CA ASN A 208 -16.44 -5.84 -2.10
C ASN A 208 -15.94 -5.31 -3.43
N LEU A 209 -16.85 -5.06 -4.37
CA LEU A 209 -16.52 -4.48 -5.67
C LEU A 209 -17.03 -3.04 -5.72
N ASP A 210 -16.22 -2.12 -6.19
CA ASP A 210 -16.65 -0.74 -6.37
C ASP A 210 -17.72 -0.67 -7.44
N ARG A 211 -17.46 -1.27 -8.61
CA ARG A 211 -18.43 -1.35 -9.72
C ARG A 211 -18.32 -2.68 -10.46
N GLU A 212 -19.44 -3.09 -11.03
CA GLU A 212 -19.51 -4.10 -12.08
C GLU A 212 -19.59 -3.39 -13.44
N ILE A 213 -18.85 -3.89 -14.44
CA ILE A 213 -18.94 -3.48 -15.83
C ILE A 213 -19.97 -4.36 -16.50
N VAL A 214 -21.05 -3.76 -17.01
CA VAL A 214 -22.22 -4.49 -17.50
C VAL A 214 -22.14 -4.70 -19.01
N GLY A 215 -22.39 -5.95 -19.46
CA GLY A 215 -22.47 -6.26 -20.89
C GLY A 215 -21.13 -6.27 -21.62
N ASN A 216 -20.03 -6.47 -20.91
CA ASN A 216 -18.69 -6.56 -21.48
C ASN A 216 -18.07 -7.90 -21.11
N ASP A 217 -17.73 -8.72 -22.11
CA ASP A 217 -17.14 -10.05 -21.91
C ASP A 217 -15.61 -9.99 -21.72
N ALA A 218 -14.99 -8.88 -22.10
CA ALA A 218 -13.55 -8.69 -21.99
C ALA A 218 -13.10 -8.20 -20.59
N VAL A 219 -14.01 -7.52 -19.85
CA VAL A 219 -13.73 -7.00 -18.50
C VAL A 219 -15.04 -6.85 -17.73
N GLN A 220 -15.05 -7.26 -16.46
CA GLN A 220 -16.29 -7.34 -15.68
C GLN A 220 -16.25 -6.53 -14.38
N ILE A 221 -15.07 -6.19 -13.86
CA ILE A 221 -14.89 -5.46 -12.61
C ILE A 221 -14.20 -4.13 -12.89
N LEU A 222 -14.65 -3.09 -12.19
CA LEU A 222 -13.94 -1.82 -12.10
C LEU A 222 -13.57 -1.56 -10.64
N GLU A 223 -12.29 -1.43 -10.38
CA GLU A 223 -11.71 -0.96 -9.12
C GLU A 223 -11.29 0.50 -9.27
N CYS A 224 -11.74 1.37 -8.37
CA CYS A 224 -11.47 2.80 -8.39
C CYS A 224 -10.41 3.15 -7.34
N LYS A 225 -9.37 3.86 -7.74
CA LYS A 225 -8.29 4.30 -6.86
C LYS A 225 -8.02 5.80 -6.99
N THR A 226 -7.53 6.38 -5.92
CA THR A 226 -7.01 7.75 -5.90
C THR A 226 -5.62 7.73 -5.27
N ALA A 227 -4.69 8.51 -5.83
CA ALA A 227 -3.36 8.65 -5.28
C ALA A 227 -2.94 10.13 -5.33
N GLY A 228 -2.58 10.68 -4.16
CA GLY A 228 -1.99 12.01 -4.06
C GLY A 228 -0.58 12.07 -4.65
N LEU A 229 0.06 13.22 -4.63
CA LEU A 229 1.37 13.47 -5.26
C LEU A 229 2.46 12.48 -4.82
N HIS A 230 2.48 12.09 -3.55
CA HIS A 230 3.46 11.12 -3.05
C HIS A 230 3.11 9.69 -3.47
N GLY A 231 1.84 9.30 -3.38
CA GLY A 231 1.35 7.99 -3.76
C GLY A 231 1.44 7.74 -5.26
N ALA A 232 1.33 8.76 -6.10
CA ALA A 232 1.46 8.66 -7.56
C ALA A 232 2.80 8.07 -8.02
N ARG A 233 3.84 8.18 -7.20
CA ARG A 233 5.16 7.57 -7.51
C ARG A 233 5.10 6.05 -7.62
N LEU A 234 4.21 5.40 -6.86
CA LEU A 234 4.04 3.94 -6.88
C LEU A 234 3.40 3.45 -8.18
N TRP A 235 2.72 4.35 -8.93
CA TRP A 235 2.04 4.03 -10.18
C TRP A 235 2.92 4.25 -11.42
N LYS A 236 4.16 4.74 -11.27
CA LYS A 236 5.07 4.99 -12.41
C LYS A 236 5.40 3.73 -13.21
N SER A 237 5.45 2.59 -12.56
CA SER A 237 5.74 1.29 -13.19
C SER A 237 4.49 0.46 -13.48
N GLY A 238 3.29 1.08 -13.40
CA GLY A 238 2.01 0.40 -13.53
C GLY A 238 1.27 0.28 -12.21
N VAL A 239 0.34 -0.68 -12.12
CA VAL A 239 -0.46 -0.91 -10.91
C VAL A 239 0.43 -1.41 -9.78
N PRO A 240 0.40 -0.79 -8.58
CA PRO A 240 1.16 -1.26 -7.43
C PRO A 240 0.79 -2.70 -7.04
N GLU A 241 1.76 -3.45 -6.55
CA GLU A 241 1.63 -4.87 -6.23
C GLU A 241 0.45 -5.18 -5.30
N TYR A 242 0.30 -4.42 -4.22
CA TYR A 242 -0.80 -4.61 -3.27
C TYR A 242 -2.19 -4.39 -3.89
N VAL A 243 -2.31 -3.53 -4.92
CA VAL A 243 -3.55 -3.35 -5.67
C VAL A 243 -3.77 -4.50 -6.65
N GLN A 244 -2.71 -5.02 -7.27
CA GLN A 244 -2.82 -6.19 -8.14
C GLN A 244 -3.30 -7.42 -7.36
N LEU A 245 -2.78 -7.64 -6.12
CA LEU A 245 -3.23 -8.72 -5.24
C LEU A 245 -4.69 -8.53 -4.81
N GLN A 246 -5.12 -7.31 -4.50
CA GLN A 246 -6.52 -6.99 -4.24
C GLN A 246 -7.42 -7.41 -5.40
N VAL A 247 -7.03 -7.06 -6.63
CA VAL A 247 -7.80 -7.40 -7.83
C VAL A 247 -7.79 -8.90 -8.10
N MET A 248 -6.65 -9.59 -7.92
CA MET A 248 -6.58 -11.05 -8.07
C MET A 248 -7.50 -11.77 -7.09
N HIS A 249 -7.58 -11.30 -5.84
CA HIS A 249 -8.53 -11.80 -4.85
C HIS A 249 -9.99 -11.56 -5.30
N GLN A 250 -10.32 -10.37 -5.85
CA GLN A 250 -11.66 -10.12 -6.40
C GLN A 250 -12.00 -11.06 -7.54
N LEU A 251 -11.04 -11.29 -8.46
CA LEU A 251 -11.21 -12.23 -9.57
C LEU A 251 -11.34 -13.67 -9.08
N ALA A 252 -10.58 -14.06 -8.03
CA ALA A 252 -10.72 -15.36 -7.38
C ALA A 252 -12.12 -15.57 -6.82
N VAL A 253 -12.61 -14.62 -6.00
CA VAL A 253 -13.94 -14.72 -5.36
C VAL A 253 -15.05 -14.74 -6.38
N THR A 254 -14.97 -13.92 -7.44
CA THR A 254 -16.09 -13.73 -8.38
C THR A 254 -16.09 -14.68 -9.58
N GLY A 255 -14.96 -15.31 -9.87
CA GLY A 255 -14.78 -16.11 -11.10
C GLY A 255 -14.69 -15.28 -12.38
N GLN A 256 -14.57 -13.96 -12.28
CA GLN A 256 -14.48 -13.06 -13.43
C GLN A 256 -13.11 -13.13 -14.09
N GLN A 257 -13.04 -12.73 -15.38
CA GLN A 257 -11.84 -12.92 -16.21
C GLN A 257 -10.91 -11.72 -16.24
N ALA A 258 -11.41 -10.53 -15.96
CA ALA A 258 -10.60 -9.32 -15.91
C ALA A 258 -11.24 -8.21 -15.08
N ALA A 259 -10.38 -7.32 -14.60
CA ALA A 259 -10.77 -6.08 -13.96
C ALA A 259 -9.99 -4.91 -14.57
N ASP A 260 -10.64 -3.76 -14.67
CA ASP A 260 -9.98 -2.49 -14.92
C ASP A 260 -9.76 -1.76 -13.59
N VAL A 261 -8.55 -1.28 -13.38
CA VAL A 261 -8.18 -0.40 -12.28
C VAL A 261 -8.11 1.02 -12.83
N ALA A 262 -9.05 1.86 -12.42
CA ALA A 262 -9.06 3.28 -12.77
C ALA A 262 -8.48 4.08 -11.59
N VAL A 263 -7.36 4.77 -11.80
CA VAL A 263 -6.71 5.57 -10.77
C VAL A 263 -6.67 7.05 -11.14
N LEU A 264 -7.08 7.92 -10.22
CA LEU A 264 -6.94 9.38 -10.33
C LEU A 264 -5.66 9.80 -9.59
N LEU A 265 -4.63 10.18 -10.36
CA LEU A 265 -3.33 10.60 -9.85
C LEU A 265 -3.28 12.12 -9.67
N GLY A 266 -2.83 12.58 -8.49
CA GLY A 266 -2.69 14.01 -8.20
C GLY A 266 -3.98 14.83 -8.32
N GLY A 267 -5.14 14.19 -8.44
CA GLY A 267 -6.43 14.82 -8.57
C GLY A 267 -6.82 15.26 -10.00
N HIS A 268 -5.97 14.99 -11.02
CA HIS A 268 -6.20 15.49 -12.39
C HIS A 268 -5.86 14.51 -13.51
N GLU A 269 -5.09 13.46 -13.26
CA GLU A 269 -4.69 12.49 -14.28
C GLU A 269 -5.41 11.16 -14.04
N LEU A 270 -6.28 10.73 -14.97
CA LEU A 270 -6.92 9.43 -14.92
C LEU A 270 -6.11 8.42 -15.74
N GLN A 271 -5.66 7.35 -15.10
CA GLN A 271 -5.06 6.21 -15.77
C GLN A 271 -5.96 4.98 -15.60
N ILE A 272 -6.01 4.12 -16.64
CA ILE A 272 -6.80 2.89 -16.65
C ILE A 272 -5.87 1.74 -16.99
N HIS A 273 -5.83 0.74 -16.10
CA HIS A 273 -4.98 -0.44 -16.24
C HIS A 273 -5.84 -1.69 -16.20
N ARG A 274 -5.65 -2.61 -17.17
CA ARG A 274 -6.36 -3.88 -17.20
C ARG A 274 -5.54 -4.99 -16.56
N ILE A 275 -6.13 -5.67 -15.60
CA ILE A 275 -5.59 -6.86 -14.95
C ILE A 275 -6.44 -8.05 -15.39
N LYS A 276 -5.80 -9.03 -16.00
CA LYS A 276 -6.44 -10.30 -16.39
C LYS A 276 -6.29 -11.33 -15.27
N ARG A 277 -7.26 -12.22 -15.19
CA ARG A 277 -7.23 -13.36 -14.28
C ARG A 277 -6.01 -14.25 -14.56
N ASP A 278 -5.28 -14.58 -13.51
CA ASP A 278 -4.14 -15.50 -13.53
C ASP A 278 -4.40 -16.63 -12.54
N GLU A 279 -4.71 -17.83 -13.05
CA GLU A 279 -5.07 -18.99 -12.22
C GLU A 279 -3.89 -19.47 -11.37
N ALA A 280 -2.65 -19.36 -11.87
CA ALA A 280 -1.47 -19.76 -11.11
C ALA A 280 -1.24 -18.84 -9.92
N MET A 281 -1.33 -17.53 -10.15
CA MET A 281 -1.24 -16.53 -9.08
C MET A 281 -2.39 -16.66 -8.08
N ILE A 282 -3.62 -16.88 -8.53
CA ILE A 282 -4.79 -17.09 -7.67
C ILE A 282 -4.60 -18.31 -6.78
N ALA A 283 -4.14 -19.43 -7.32
CA ALA A 283 -3.90 -20.63 -6.53
C ALA A 283 -2.85 -20.40 -5.42
N GLN A 284 -1.77 -19.68 -5.74
CA GLN A 284 -0.75 -19.31 -4.77
C GLN A 284 -1.28 -18.33 -3.70
N LEU A 285 -2.06 -17.33 -4.13
CA LEU A 285 -2.67 -16.36 -3.23
C LEU A 285 -3.62 -17.04 -2.24
N ILE A 286 -4.49 -17.93 -2.72
CA ILE A 286 -5.40 -18.71 -1.88
C ILE A 286 -4.63 -19.54 -0.84
N ALA A 287 -3.51 -20.16 -1.22
CA ALA A 287 -2.69 -20.96 -0.31
C ALA A 287 -2.08 -20.10 0.82
N LEU A 288 -1.55 -18.92 0.49
CA LEU A 288 -0.99 -17.99 1.48
C LEU A 288 -2.07 -17.38 2.38
N GLU A 289 -3.19 -16.95 1.79
CA GLU A 289 -4.33 -16.42 2.54
C GLU A 289 -4.91 -17.47 3.48
N ARG A 290 -4.95 -18.75 3.07
CA ARG A 290 -5.40 -19.85 3.94
C ARG A 290 -4.47 -19.99 5.15
N GLN A 291 -3.16 -19.92 4.99
CA GLN A 291 -2.22 -19.94 6.10
C GLN A 291 -2.50 -18.80 7.10
N PHE A 292 -2.69 -17.59 6.58
CA PHE A 292 -3.05 -16.46 7.44
C PHE A 292 -4.37 -16.71 8.16
N TRP A 293 -5.39 -17.22 7.46
CA TRP A 293 -6.69 -17.49 8.06
C TRP A 293 -6.62 -18.60 9.10
N ASP A 294 -5.76 -19.60 8.93
CA ASP A 294 -5.47 -20.61 9.94
C ASP A 294 -4.94 -19.99 11.24
N CYS A 295 -4.15 -18.91 11.15
CA CYS A 295 -3.72 -18.16 12.35
C CYS A 295 -4.92 -17.50 13.06
N VAL A 296 -5.89 -16.98 12.30
CA VAL A 296 -7.12 -16.40 12.88
C VAL A 296 -7.99 -17.48 13.53
N GLU A 297 -8.22 -18.60 12.85
CA GLU A 297 -9.04 -19.71 13.36
C GLU A 297 -8.46 -20.39 14.58
N ARG A 298 -7.11 -20.51 14.65
CA ARG A 298 -6.40 -21.10 15.79
C ARG A 298 -6.10 -20.11 16.89
N ASP A 299 -6.47 -18.86 16.71
CA ASP A 299 -6.15 -17.78 17.64
C ASP A 299 -4.64 -17.65 17.94
N THR A 300 -3.81 -17.87 16.93
CA THR A 300 -2.35 -17.81 17.03
C THR A 300 -1.84 -16.68 16.17
N PRO A 301 -1.13 -15.68 16.73
CA PRO A 301 -0.65 -14.56 15.92
C PRO A 301 0.37 -15.00 14.88
N PRO A 302 0.30 -14.48 13.64
CA PRO A 302 1.33 -14.71 12.65
C PRO A 302 2.66 -14.06 13.08
N PRO A 303 3.81 -14.53 12.56
CA PRO A 303 5.10 -13.91 12.85
C PRO A 303 5.13 -12.42 12.47
N ALA A 304 5.78 -11.60 13.30
CA ALA A 304 6.04 -10.20 12.97
C ALA A 304 7.08 -10.11 11.84
N ASP A 305 6.81 -9.28 10.84
CA ASP A 305 7.60 -9.15 9.60
C ASP A 305 8.70 -8.07 9.67
N GLY A 306 8.87 -7.40 10.82
CA GLY A 306 9.84 -6.32 11.01
C GLY A 306 9.39 -4.96 10.48
N SER A 307 8.17 -4.83 9.98
CA SER A 307 7.60 -3.56 9.56
C SER A 307 7.21 -2.66 10.75
N GLU A 308 7.04 -1.36 10.50
CA GLU A 308 6.51 -0.43 11.51
C GLU A 308 5.11 -0.82 11.97
N SER A 309 4.28 -1.33 11.06
CA SER A 309 2.94 -1.86 11.36
C SER A 309 3.02 -3.04 12.34
N ALA A 310 3.96 -3.98 12.15
CA ALA A 310 4.16 -5.10 13.06
C ALA A 310 4.68 -4.63 14.43
N ASP A 311 5.56 -3.62 14.49
CA ASP A 311 6.02 -3.04 15.76
C ASP A 311 4.86 -2.40 16.54
N GLN A 312 3.99 -1.66 15.86
CA GLN A 312 2.77 -1.08 16.48
C GLN A 312 1.81 -2.17 16.95
N ALA A 313 1.63 -3.23 16.15
CA ALA A 313 0.80 -4.38 16.52
C ALA A 313 1.34 -5.10 17.76
N LEU A 314 2.65 -5.32 17.85
CA LEU A 314 3.29 -5.91 19.04
C LEU A 314 3.11 -5.04 20.29
N ARG A 315 3.23 -3.72 20.16
CA ARG A 315 2.97 -2.79 21.28
C ARG A 315 1.53 -2.81 21.72
N SER A 316 0.59 -2.99 20.79
CA SER A 316 -0.83 -3.12 21.08
C SER A 316 -1.16 -4.45 21.75
N LEU A 317 -0.50 -5.52 21.32
CA LEU A 317 -0.69 -6.87 21.88
C LEU A 317 -0.09 -6.99 23.30
N PHE A 318 1.06 -6.33 23.53
CA PHE A 318 1.79 -6.38 24.80
C PHE A 318 2.05 -4.97 25.35
N PRO A 319 1.02 -4.23 25.77
CA PRO A 319 1.16 -2.82 26.17
C PRO A 319 1.93 -2.62 27.47
N GLN A 320 1.93 -3.60 28.34
CA GLN A 320 2.55 -3.58 29.67
C GLN A 320 3.43 -4.80 29.87
N ASP A 321 4.44 -4.71 30.75
CA ASP A 321 5.19 -5.85 31.25
C ASP A 321 4.60 -6.28 32.62
N ASP A 322 4.86 -7.54 32.97
CA ASP A 322 4.45 -8.14 34.24
C ASP A 322 5.60 -8.24 35.25
N GLY A 323 6.81 -7.76 34.87
CA GLY A 323 8.02 -7.84 35.67
C GLY A 323 8.68 -9.21 35.70
N GLU A 324 8.11 -10.22 35.03
CA GLU A 324 8.64 -11.58 35.01
C GLU A 324 9.87 -11.71 34.11
N THR A 325 10.69 -12.72 34.39
CA THR A 325 11.85 -13.07 33.57
C THR A 325 11.61 -14.40 32.87
N VAL A 326 11.70 -14.41 31.55
CA VAL A 326 11.61 -15.65 30.75
C VAL A 326 13.02 -16.11 30.38
N ASP A 327 13.32 -17.38 30.60
CA ASP A 327 14.59 -17.99 30.22
C ASP A 327 14.47 -18.71 28.87
N PHE A 328 15.10 -18.15 27.85
CA PHE A 328 15.19 -18.74 26.49
C PHE A 328 16.53 -19.45 26.23
N SER A 329 17.35 -19.73 27.26
CA SER A 329 18.66 -20.36 27.08
C SER A 329 18.61 -21.76 26.43
N HIS A 330 17.48 -22.45 26.59
CA HIS A 330 17.22 -23.77 25.99
C HIS A 330 16.48 -23.71 24.65
N ASP A 331 16.01 -22.56 24.24
CA ASP A 331 15.41 -22.35 22.90
C ASP A 331 16.50 -22.00 21.90
N VAL A 332 16.86 -22.97 21.06
CA VAL A 332 17.93 -22.82 20.06
C VAL A 332 17.61 -21.75 19.06
N GLY A 333 16.32 -21.64 18.62
CA GLY A 333 15.87 -20.67 17.63
C GLY A 333 15.95 -19.23 18.14
N LEU A 334 15.40 -18.96 19.34
CA LEU A 334 15.45 -17.64 19.97
C LEU A 334 16.85 -17.24 20.41
N SER A 335 17.66 -18.20 20.89
CA SER A 335 19.08 -17.97 21.21
C SER A 335 19.86 -17.55 19.95
N GLN A 336 19.64 -18.22 18.83
CA GLN A 336 20.27 -17.84 17.56
C GLN A 336 19.81 -16.48 17.08
N ALA A 337 18.50 -16.18 17.14
CA ALA A 337 17.95 -14.87 16.77
C ALA A 337 18.57 -13.73 17.63
N PHE A 338 18.83 -13.97 18.90
CA PHE A 338 19.50 -13.01 19.77
C PHE A 338 20.94 -12.72 19.32
N VAL A 339 21.70 -13.77 18.99
CA VAL A 339 23.07 -13.64 18.45
C VAL A 339 23.09 -12.89 17.13
N ASP A 340 22.14 -13.21 16.23
CA ASP A 340 22.01 -12.54 14.94
C ASP A 340 21.64 -11.06 15.11
N LEU A 341 20.74 -10.74 16.05
CA LEU A 341 20.40 -9.35 16.39
C LEU A 341 21.64 -8.57 16.88
N GLN A 342 22.47 -9.17 17.73
CA GLN A 342 23.71 -8.53 18.20
C GLN A 342 24.68 -8.28 17.03
N ARG A 343 24.84 -9.24 16.14
CA ARG A 343 25.66 -9.11 14.92
C ARG A 343 25.17 -8.00 14.00
N VAL A 344 23.85 -7.98 13.70
CA VAL A 344 23.25 -6.94 12.87
C VAL A 344 23.44 -5.55 13.49
N ARG A 345 23.24 -5.40 14.81
CA ARG A 345 23.48 -4.14 15.52
C ARG A 345 24.94 -3.68 15.42
N GLN A 346 25.88 -4.60 15.57
CA GLN A 346 27.30 -4.27 15.40
C GLN A 346 27.60 -3.78 13.98
N THR A 347 27.08 -4.47 12.98
CA THR A 347 27.22 -4.07 11.56
C THR A 347 26.65 -2.68 11.31
N LEU A 348 25.47 -2.36 11.88
CA LEU A 348 24.85 -1.04 11.77
C LEU A 348 25.70 0.06 12.45
N GLU A 349 26.27 -0.22 13.61
CA GLU A 349 27.18 0.72 14.29
C GLU A 349 28.44 1.00 13.48
N ASP A 350 29.03 -0.05 12.89
CA ASP A 350 30.25 0.09 12.09
C ASP A 350 29.96 0.82 10.77
N ALA A 351 28.82 0.54 10.12
CA ALA A 351 28.36 1.27 8.94
C ALA A 351 28.10 2.76 9.24
N LYS A 352 27.49 3.09 10.39
CA LYS A 352 27.29 4.48 10.84
C LYS A 352 28.61 5.22 11.09
N LYS A 353 29.61 4.55 11.67
CA LYS A 353 30.94 5.13 11.85
C LYS A 353 31.61 5.43 10.52
N GLU A 354 31.49 4.50 9.55
CA GLU A 354 32.05 4.74 8.20
C GLU A 354 31.31 5.84 7.46
N GLU A 355 29.99 5.88 7.51
CA GLU A 355 29.20 7.01 6.97
C GLU A 355 29.65 8.35 7.55
N LEU A 356 29.84 8.43 8.87
CA LEU A 356 30.28 9.62 9.55
C LEU A 356 31.70 10.02 9.11
N ARG A 357 32.62 9.05 8.97
CA ARG A 357 33.96 9.27 8.45
C ARG A 357 33.97 9.86 7.04
N LEU A 358 33.16 9.29 6.14
CA LEU A 358 33.00 9.79 4.77
C LEU A 358 32.39 11.19 4.75
N LYS A 359 31.37 11.43 5.56
CA LYS A 359 30.74 12.74 5.74
C LYS A 359 31.76 13.80 6.20
N HIS A 360 32.55 13.49 7.21
CA HIS A 360 33.60 14.41 7.70
C HIS A 360 34.64 14.74 6.62
N ARG A 361 35.07 13.73 5.85
CA ARG A 361 35.98 13.93 4.72
C ARG A 361 35.42 14.90 3.68
N LEU A 362 34.14 14.75 3.34
CA LEU A 362 33.44 15.64 2.39
C LEU A 362 33.27 17.05 2.98
N GLN A 363 32.88 17.17 4.25
CA GLN A 363 32.75 18.45 4.93
C GLN A 363 34.08 19.19 5.02
N GLN A 364 35.20 18.51 5.33
CA GLN A 364 36.52 19.08 5.32
C GLN A 364 36.92 19.62 3.93
N ALA A 365 36.60 18.87 2.86
CA ALA A 365 36.88 19.31 1.51
C ALA A 365 35.99 20.48 1.06
N MET A 366 34.76 20.57 1.54
CA MET A 366 33.85 21.68 1.23
C MET A 366 34.28 23.00 1.93
N GLY A 367 34.86 22.94 3.12
CA GLY A 367 35.20 24.14 3.88
C GLY A 367 33.96 25.02 4.09
N THR A 368 33.98 26.24 3.58
CA THR A 368 32.86 27.20 3.67
C THR A 368 31.85 27.09 2.52
N ALA A 369 32.06 26.19 1.57
CA ALA A 369 31.15 26.02 0.44
C ALA A 369 29.78 25.43 0.89
N THR A 370 28.71 25.91 0.28
CA THR A 370 27.35 25.50 0.60
C THR A 370 26.84 24.32 -0.24
N LEU A 371 27.47 24.10 -1.41
CA LEU A 371 27.09 23.07 -2.38
C LEU A 371 28.33 22.43 -2.97
N ALA A 372 28.35 21.11 -3.07
CA ALA A 372 29.31 20.32 -3.83
C ALA A 372 28.59 19.50 -4.87
N THR A 373 29.14 19.40 -6.09
CA THR A 373 28.59 18.63 -7.21
C THR A 373 29.51 17.48 -7.55
N PHE A 374 28.92 16.33 -7.88
CA PHE A 374 29.59 15.10 -8.27
C PHE A 374 28.91 14.54 -9.52
N PRO A 375 29.56 13.69 -10.30
CA PRO A 375 28.92 13.03 -11.44
C PRO A 375 27.65 12.27 -11.07
N SER A 376 27.56 11.74 -9.82
CA SER A 376 26.44 10.97 -9.31
C SER A 376 25.40 11.79 -8.54
N GLY A 377 25.60 13.11 -8.35
CA GLY A 377 24.67 13.95 -7.59
C GLY A 377 25.28 15.19 -6.97
N SER A 378 24.61 15.74 -6.00
CA SER A 378 25.09 16.94 -5.28
C SER A 378 24.88 16.80 -3.77
N LEU A 379 25.71 17.49 -2.99
CA LEU A 379 25.67 17.54 -1.54
C LEU A 379 25.59 19.01 -1.10
N SER A 380 24.66 19.32 -0.21
CA SER A 380 24.53 20.66 0.39
C SER A 380 24.85 20.64 1.88
N TRP A 381 25.66 21.61 2.31
CA TRP A 381 25.99 21.84 3.71
C TRP A 381 25.82 23.32 4.02
N LYS A 382 24.58 23.69 4.43
CA LYS A 382 24.16 25.09 4.61
C LYS A 382 23.94 25.42 6.09
N GLN A 383 24.24 26.65 6.46
CA GLN A 383 23.80 27.18 7.73
C GLN A 383 22.29 27.41 7.70
N THR A 384 21.58 26.91 8.71
CA THR A 384 20.16 27.18 8.89
C THR A 384 19.94 28.54 9.53
N ALA A 385 18.78 29.14 9.27
CA ALA A 385 18.37 30.35 9.94
C ALA A 385 18.28 30.13 11.48
N PRO A 386 18.59 31.16 12.30
CA PRO A 386 18.40 31.07 13.75
C PRO A 386 16.95 30.76 14.10
N VAL A 387 16.74 29.79 14.98
CA VAL A 387 15.41 29.40 15.47
C VAL A 387 15.28 29.76 16.93
N LYS A 388 14.24 30.54 17.26
CA LYS A 388 13.87 30.78 18.67
C LYS A 388 13.22 29.52 19.24
N ARG A 389 13.76 29.01 20.32
CA ARG A 389 13.18 27.90 21.08
C ARG A 389 12.82 28.34 22.46
N LEU A 390 11.67 27.89 22.96
CA LEU A 390 11.28 28.12 24.34
C LEU A 390 12.23 27.35 25.28
N ASP A 391 12.84 28.02 26.23
CA ASP A 391 13.55 27.35 27.30
C ASP A 391 12.53 26.85 28.33
N THR A 392 12.12 25.61 28.14
CA THR A 392 11.12 24.98 29.00
C THR A 392 11.61 24.74 30.41
N ARG A 393 12.94 24.62 30.63
CA ARG A 393 13.52 24.46 31.97
C ARG A 393 13.46 25.76 32.74
N ALA A 394 13.86 26.89 32.12
CA ALA A 394 13.74 28.20 32.71
C ALA A 394 12.28 28.55 32.98
N LEU A 395 11.40 28.33 31.99
CA LEU A 395 9.97 28.57 32.15
C LEU A 395 9.36 27.76 33.31
N GLN A 396 9.71 26.49 33.45
CA GLN A 396 9.21 25.63 34.53
C GLN A 396 9.74 26.07 35.92
N LYS A 397 10.97 26.59 35.96
CA LYS A 397 11.57 27.12 37.19
C LYS A 397 10.91 28.43 37.60
N ASP A 398 10.73 29.35 36.65
CA ASP A 398 10.28 30.73 36.95
C ASP A 398 8.74 30.82 37.06
N HIS A 399 8.01 29.93 36.35
CA HIS A 399 6.54 29.92 36.31
C HIS A 399 5.96 28.48 36.50
N PRO A 400 6.22 27.82 37.67
CA PRO A 400 5.81 26.42 37.89
C PRO A 400 4.29 26.24 37.86
N GLY A 401 3.52 27.22 38.35
CA GLY A 401 2.04 27.16 38.32
C GLY A 401 1.48 27.17 36.89
N LEU A 402 2.00 28.05 36.05
CA LEU A 402 1.61 28.11 34.66
C LEU A 402 1.93 26.78 33.92
N CYS A 403 3.11 26.20 34.19
CA CYS A 403 3.49 24.94 33.58
C CYS A 403 2.62 23.78 34.03
N ALA A 404 2.15 23.76 35.28
CA ALA A 404 1.31 22.72 35.84
C ALA A 404 -0.01 22.57 35.05
N ASP A 405 -0.61 23.68 34.61
CA ASP A 405 -1.86 23.71 33.84
C ASP A 405 -1.73 23.08 32.45
N TYR A 406 -0.50 22.96 31.94
CA TYR A 406 -0.20 22.40 30.62
C TYR A 406 0.48 21.05 30.67
N LEU A 407 0.70 20.46 31.85
CA LEU A 407 1.25 19.12 31.99
C LEU A 407 0.19 18.08 31.62
N LYS A 408 0.53 17.20 30.67
CA LYS A 408 -0.28 16.04 30.29
C LYS A 408 0.46 14.77 30.65
N THR A 409 -0.20 13.86 31.34
CA THR A 409 0.32 12.54 31.61
C THR A 409 0.19 11.68 30.34
N HIS A 410 1.30 11.20 29.84
CA HIS A 410 1.33 10.21 28.78
C HIS A 410 1.63 8.83 29.36
N PRO A 411 0.95 7.77 28.90
CA PRO A 411 1.27 6.41 29.36
C PRO A 411 2.72 6.06 29.02
N GLY A 412 3.37 5.31 29.89
CA GLY A 412 4.69 4.77 29.63
C GLY A 412 4.67 3.81 28.46
N SER A 413 5.82 3.59 27.81
CA SER A 413 5.97 2.61 26.74
C SER A 413 7.05 1.59 27.08
N ARG A 414 6.85 0.33 26.66
CA ARG A 414 7.89 -0.72 26.80
C ARG A 414 9.09 -0.40 25.91
N ARG A 415 10.29 -0.43 26.48
CA ARG A 415 11.53 -0.16 25.75
C ARG A 415 12.27 -1.48 25.50
N PHE A 416 12.52 -1.80 24.23
CA PHE A 416 13.33 -2.95 23.85
C PHE A 416 14.81 -2.60 23.95
N VAL A 417 15.52 -3.12 24.97
CA VAL A 417 16.93 -2.83 25.24
C VAL A 417 17.73 -4.14 25.25
N VAL A 418 18.75 -4.23 24.39
CA VAL A 418 19.71 -5.35 24.41
C VAL A 418 20.84 -5.00 25.34
N ARG A 419 21.07 -5.83 26.34
CA ARG A 419 22.22 -5.77 27.23
C ARG A 419 23.18 -6.89 26.85
N ARG A 420 24.48 -6.63 26.87
CA ARG A 420 25.56 -7.59 26.67
C ARG A 420 25.97 -8.16 28.00
#